data_f83416f2342933db77ca65d1801afb06
#
_entry.id   f83416f2342933db77ca65d1801afb06
#
_cell.length_a   1.000
_cell.length_b   1.000
_cell.length_c   1.000
_cell.angle_alpha   90.00
_cell.angle_beta   90.00
_cell.angle_gamma   90.00
#
_symmetry.space_group_name_H-M   'P 1'
#
loop_
_entity.id
_entity.type
_entity.pdbx_description
1 polymer ?
#
loop_
_entity_poly.entity_id
_entity_poly.type
_entity_poly.pdbx_seq_one_letter_code
_entity_poly.pdbx_strand_id
1 'polypeptide(L)'
;MKKRYIFLLISACFAFVSCLDQVPVDSVPGEGVVKDLKSAQVALTGAYDAAQSYEALQVVTMNYASDNVLLYSAQAIVVPQFKAAGTAGWDPTDGGGFSSYYSGINQVNTVLKYLPGIAAEESRKNDLLGQAYFLRALAYFDLARTYGGVQLILEPSESPDNGKGIRKSSYTDVLRQVKSDLEQAESLFGDGLTSKATASVWAVYALKARVCLYLEQWDEAAQYASRVIGSGKFSLTPEITGIYNAPLSSESIFELVFSSADRLPFFTYYLPSDKGGRLDYIPNPDLVAELLNPALGGKRAQLVRDKGDGVYVVEEYAKQDGSSSILVLRLAEQYLIRAEARLKSATPDIAGACADLNVIRSRAGLPDTELTDAAALLRLVEQERRYELAFEGHRFNDIVRTGRAAEVFGAYDPVFKDANYWVLPFPNNAILADEDLEQNPGY
;
A
#
# COMPACT_ATOMS: atom_id res chain seq x y z
N MET A 1 -30.76 -64.52 -32.80
CA MET A 1 -30.11 -63.19 -33.02
C MET A 1 -30.45 -62.14 -31.95
N LYS A 2 -31.54 -62.18 -31.16
CA LYS A 2 -31.92 -61.16 -30.16
C LYS A 2 -31.13 -61.18 -28.85
N LYS A 3 -30.44 -62.27 -28.49
CA LYS A 3 -29.65 -62.34 -27.22
C LYS A 3 -28.23 -61.72 -27.32
N ARG A 4 -27.67 -61.51 -28.51
CA ARG A 4 -26.34 -60.93 -28.70
C ARG A 4 -26.33 -59.38 -28.56
N TYR A 5 -27.42 -58.74 -28.82
CA TYR A 5 -27.52 -57.28 -28.73
C TYR A 5 -27.75 -56.75 -27.29
N ILE A 6 -28.30 -57.59 -26.40
CA ILE A 6 -28.49 -57.25 -25.00
C ILE A 6 -27.15 -57.22 -24.25
N PHE A 7 -26.21 -58.09 -24.57
CA PHE A 7 -24.87 -58.07 -23.95
C PHE A 7 -24.01 -56.91 -24.43
N LEU A 8 -24.20 -56.44 -25.65
CA LEU A 8 -23.51 -55.26 -26.19
C LEU A 8 -24.04 -53.96 -25.59
N LEU A 9 -25.33 -53.84 -25.25
CA LEU A 9 -25.91 -52.69 -24.60
C LEU A 9 -25.51 -52.56 -23.12
N ILE A 10 -25.35 -53.69 -22.39
CA ILE A 10 -24.92 -53.69 -21.00
C ILE A 10 -23.40 -53.37 -20.90
N SER A 11 -22.59 -53.76 -21.87
CA SER A 11 -21.15 -53.42 -21.93
C SER A 11 -20.90 -51.95 -22.26
N ALA A 12 -21.81 -51.26 -22.96
CA ALA A 12 -21.69 -49.85 -23.27
C ALA A 12 -22.09 -48.93 -22.10
N CYS A 13 -22.89 -49.39 -21.12
CA CYS A 13 -23.28 -48.61 -19.95
C CYS A 13 -22.19 -48.59 -18.86
N PHE A 14 -21.18 -49.46 -18.90
CA PHE A 14 -20.06 -49.42 -17.94
C PHE A 14 -18.85 -48.57 -18.38
N ALA A 15 -18.88 -48.04 -19.59
CA ALA A 15 -17.78 -47.19 -20.11
C ALA A 15 -17.91 -45.71 -19.81
N PHE A 16 -18.95 -45.26 -19.09
CA PHE A 16 -19.19 -43.83 -18.76
C PHE A 16 -19.05 -43.49 -17.26
N VAL A 17 -18.50 -44.41 -16.47
CA VAL A 17 -18.16 -44.10 -15.05
C VAL A 17 -16.64 -44.02 -14.92
N SER A 18 -16.03 -43.14 -15.67
CA SER A 18 -14.64 -42.74 -15.44
C SER A 18 -14.48 -41.28 -15.76
N CYS A 19 -13.95 -40.56 -14.80
CA CYS A 19 -13.52 -39.16 -14.87
C CYS A 19 -14.61 -38.09 -14.67
N LEU A 20 -15.19 -38.05 -13.45
CA LEU A 20 -15.81 -36.81 -12.93
C LEU A 20 -14.96 -36.15 -11.84
N ASP A 21 -13.80 -36.72 -11.50
CA ASP A 21 -12.83 -36.15 -10.57
C ASP A 21 -11.56 -35.65 -11.28
N GLN A 22 -11.67 -35.06 -12.46
CA GLN A 22 -10.54 -34.32 -12.99
C GLN A 22 -10.55 -32.93 -12.30
N VAL A 23 -9.66 -32.82 -11.33
CA VAL A 23 -9.21 -31.49 -10.87
C VAL A 23 -8.79 -30.70 -12.11
N PRO A 24 -9.32 -29.47 -12.33
CA PRO A 24 -8.88 -28.64 -13.45
C PRO A 24 -7.36 -28.59 -13.50
N VAL A 25 -6.76 -28.82 -14.65
CA VAL A 25 -5.29 -28.84 -14.84
C VAL A 25 -4.67 -27.48 -14.50
N ASP A 26 -5.49 -26.44 -14.52
CA ASP A 26 -5.09 -25.04 -14.30
C ASP A 26 -5.32 -24.55 -12.86
N SER A 27 -5.82 -25.37 -11.94
CA SER A 27 -5.98 -25.01 -10.53
C SER A 27 -5.52 -26.14 -9.61
N VAL A 28 -4.50 -25.87 -8.81
CA VAL A 28 -4.08 -26.78 -7.74
C VAL A 28 -4.98 -26.53 -6.53
N PRO A 29 -5.69 -27.56 -5.98
CA PRO A 29 -6.45 -27.40 -4.74
C PRO A 29 -5.56 -26.85 -3.63
N GLY A 30 -6.10 -26.00 -2.75
CA GLY A 30 -5.33 -25.32 -1.70
C GLY A 30 -4.48 -26.27 -0.85
N GLU A 31 -4.97 -27.48 -0.55
CA GLU A 31 -4.21 -28.54 0.13
C GLU A 31 -2.93 -28.99 -0.63
N GLY A 32 -2.92 -28.86 -1.96
CA GLY A 32 -1.77 -29.20 -2.79
C GLY A 32 -0.75 -28.06 -2.95
N VAL A 33 -1.12 -26.82 -2.63
CA VAL A 33 -0.28 -25.64 -2.82
C VAL A 33 0.76 -25.55 -1.70
N VAL A 34 0.36 -25.65 -0.44
CA VAL A 34 1.23 -25.54 0.73
C VAL A 34 1.33 -26.88 1.42
N LYS A 35 2.44 -27.60 1.20
CA LYS A 35 2.71 -28.95 1.75
C LYS A 35 4.03 -29.04 2.52
N ASP A 36 4.85 -28.03 2.46
CA ASP A 36 6.14 -27.89 3.15
C ASP A 36 6.55 -26.42 3.22
N LEU A 37 7.65 -26.12 3.94
CA LEU A 37 8.18 -24.74 4.04
C LEU A 37 8.54 -24.14 2.68
N LYS A 38 9.00 -24.95 1.73
CA LYS A 38 9.40 -24.47 0.41
C LYS A 38 8.19 -24.01 -0.40
N SER A 39 7.13 -24.80 -0.42
CA SER A 39 5.88 -24.43 -1.10
C SER A 39 5.18 -23.26 -0.44
N ALA A 40 5.23 -23.14 0.90
CA ALA A 40 4.77 -21.96 1.62
C ALA A 40 5.57 -20.70 1.22
N GLN A 41 6.89 -20.80 1.10
CA GLN A 41 7.74 -19.72 0.63
C GLN A 41 7.39 -19.29 -0.81
N VAL A 42 7.09 -20.26 -1.70
CA VAL A 42 6.66 -19.95 -3.08
C VAL A 42 5.33 -19.21 -3.10
N ALA A 43 4.35 -19.65 -2.29
CA ALA A 43 3.07 -18.96 -2.17
C ALA A 43 3.25 -17.53 -1.64
N LEU A 44 4.13 -17.32 -0.63
CA LEU A 44 4.46 -15.99 -0.14
C LEU A 44 5.17 -15.13 -1.19
N THR A 45 6.05 -15.70 -2.01
CA THR A 45 6.69 -14.97 -3.12
C THR A 45 5.64 -14.42 -4.08
N GLY A 46 4.62 -15.21 -4.41
CA GLY A 46 3.50 -14.72 -5.21
C GLY A 46 2.66 -13.64 -4.50
N ALA A 47 2.54 -13.71 -3.17
CA ALA A 47 1.88 -12.65 -2.40
C ALA A 47 2.68 -11.34 -2.38
N TYR A 48 4.02 -11.40 -2.35
CA TYR A 48 4.88 -10.22 -2.52
C TYR A 48 4.79 -9.64 -3.94
N ASP A 49 4.71 -10.47 -4.98
CA ASP A 49 4.49 -10.04 -6.36
C ASP A 49 3.13 -9.31 -6.51
N ALA A 50 2.07 -9.86 -5.90
CA ALA A 50 0.79 -9.16 -5.82
C ALA A 50 0.92 -7.82 -5.07
N ALA A 51 1.72 -7.76 -3.99
CA ALA A 51 1.98 -6.53 -3.24
C ALA A 51 2.73 -5.51 -4.09
N GLN A 52 3.71 -5.90 -4.90
CA GLN A 52 4.35 -5.00 -5.86
C GLN A 52 3.33 -4.36 -6.81
N SER A 53 2.36 -5.15 -7.28
CA SER A 53 1.33 -4.69 -8.21
C SER A 53 0.36 -3.69 -7.56
N TYR A 54 -0.23 -4.03 -6.40
CA TYR A 54 -1.20 -3.13 -5.79
C TYR A 54 -0.56 -1.90 -5.14
N GLU A 55 0.63 -2.00 -4.57
CA GLU A 55 1.33 -0.83 -4.00
C GLU A 55 1.78 0.14 -5.10
N ALA A 56 2.22 -0.36 -6.26
CA ALA A 56 2.51 0.51 -7.40
C ALA A 56 1.30 1.35 -7.81
N LEU A 57 0.13 0.72 -7.91
CA LEU A 57 -1.10 1.42 -8.25
C LEU A 57 -1.57 2.34 -7.12
N GLN A 58 -1.42 1.91 -5.86
CA GLN A 58 -1.74 2.72 -4.68
C GLN A 58 -0.96 4.04 -4.68
N VAL A 59 0.36 3.98 -4.86
CA VAL A 59 1.22 5.17 -4.87
C VAL A 59 0.82 6.13 -5.99
N VAL A 60 0.65 5.65 -7.23
CA VAL A 60 0.26 6.51 -8.37
C VAL A 60 -1.13 7.10 -8.14
N THR A 61 -2.09 6.27 -7.72
CA THR A 61 -3.48 6.69 -7.50
C THR A 61 -3.57 7.76 -6.42
N MET A 62 -2.91 7.56 -5.27
CA MET A 62 -2.97 8.50 -4.15
C MET A 62 -2.17 9.78 -4.43
N ASN A 63 -1.08 9.72 -5.19
CA ASN A 63 -0.37 10.90 -5.66
C ASN A 63 -1.27 11.75 -6.55
N TYR A 64 -1.93 11.12 -7.53
CA TYR A 64 -2.79 11.83 -8.48
C TYR A 64 -4.09 12.33 -7.84
N ALA A 65 -4.67 11.59 -6.89
CA ALA A 65 -5.85 12.02 -6.14
C ALA A 65 -5.58 13.25 -5.25
N SER A 66 -4.30 13.50 -4.91
CA SER A 66 -3.89 14.61 -4.06
C SER A 66 -3.60 15.90 -4.84
N ASP A 67 -3.18 16.93 -4.10
CA ASP A 67 -2.66 18.20 -4.61
C ASP A 67 -1.14 18.17 -4.91
N ASN A 68 -0.50 16.98 -4.92
CA ASN A 68 0.93 16.85 -5.17
C ASN A 68 1.30 16.62 -6.65
N VAL A 69 0.40 15.99 -7.42
CA VAL A 69 0.66 15.56 -8.80
C VAL A 69 -0.49 15.95 -9.72
N LEU A 70 -0.17 16.34 -10.95
CA LEU A 70 -1.13 16.69 -12.00
C LEU A 70 -0.99 15.76 -13.20
N LEU A 71 -2.09 15.51 -13.89
CA LEU A 71 -2.11 14.88 -15.20
C LEU A 71 -1.49 15.83 -16.23
N TYR A 72 -0.51 15.35 -17.00
CA TYR A 72 0.18 16.14 -18.02
C TYR A 72 -0.10 15.65 -19.43
N SER A 73 -0.09 14.35 -19.66
CA SER A 73 -0.31 13.77 -20.99
C SER A 73 -1.77 13.41 -21.21
N ALA A 74 -2.32 13.81 -22.38
CA ALA A 74 -3.65 13.38 -22.81
C ALA A 74 -3.71 11.86 -23.16
N GLN A 75 -2.57 11.19 -23.25
CA GLN A 75 -2.46 9.74 -23.51
C GLN A 75 -2.24 8.93 -22.22
N ALA A 76 -2.27 9.57 -21.07
CA ALA A 76 -2.11 8.90 -19.79
C ALA A 76 -3.13 7.77 -19.67
N ILE A 77 -2.64 6.60 -19.27
CA ILE A 77 -3.53 5.54 -18.78
C ILE A 77 -4.17 6.10 -17.52
N VAL A 78 -5.46 6.29 -17.59
CA VAL A 78 -6.22 6.96 -16.53
C VAL A 78 -6.24 6.05 -15.31
N VAL A 79 -5.43 6.39 -14.34
CA VAL A 79 -5.72 6.02 -12.95
C VAL A 79 -7.06 6.69 -12.61
N PRO A 80 -7.96 6.05 -11.86
CA PRO A 80 -9.28 6.60 -11.56
C PRO A 80 -9.20 8.06 -11.17
N GLN A 81 -9.81 8.94 -11.96
CA GLN A 81 -9.74 10.37 -11.71
C GLN A 81 -10.83 10.74 -10.71
N PHE A 82 -10.48 10.97 -9.47
CA PHE A 82 -11.37 11.61 -8.51
C PHE A 82 -11.93 12.94 -9.05
N LYS A 83 -11.07 13.71 -9.70
CA LYS A 83 -11.40 15.02 -10.26
C LYS A 83 -12.42 14.98 -11.39
N ALA A 84 -12.86 13.80 -11.81
CA ALA A 84 -13.87 13.60 -12.83
C ALA A 84 -15.12 12.86 -12.33
N ALA A 85 -15.25 12.62 -11.03
CA ALA A 85 -16.49 12.11 -10.45
C ALA A 85 -17.62 13.08 -10.75
N GLY A 86 -18.49 12.75 -11.71
CA GLY A 86 -19.55 13.62 -12.23
C GLY A 86 -19.33 14.16 -13.63
N THR A 87 -18.16 13.95 -14.25
CA THR A 87 -17.97 14.17 -15.69
C THR A 87 -18.06 12.84 -16.45
N ALA A 88 -18.83 12.81 -17.54
CA ALA A 88 -18.94 11.67 -18.44
C ALA A 88 -17.57 11.32 -19.03
N GLY A 89 -16.86 10.35 -18.45
CA GLY A 89 -15.52 9.95 -18.92
C GLY A 89 -14.72 9.13 -17.93
N TRP A 90 -15.21 8.99 -16.69
CA TRP A 90 -14.58 8.10 -15.74
C TRP A 90 -15.01 6.65 -16.05
N ASP A 91 -14.05 5.82 -16.41
CA ASP A 91 -14.28 4.38 -16.61
C ASP A 91 -13.76 3.60 -15.40
N PRO A 92 -14.66 3.07 -14.54
CA PRO A 92 -14.29 2.25 -13.41
C PRO A 92 -13.91 0.81 -13.80
N THR A 93 -13.59 0.55 -15.06
CA THR A 93 -13.45 -0.83 -15.58
C THR A 93 -12.26 -1.57 -14.99
N ASP A 94 -11.22 -0.87 -14.52
CA ASP A 94 -10.13 -1.52 -13.78
C ASP A 94 -9.71 -0.61 -12.62
N GLY A 95 -10.29 -0.87 -11.47
CA GLY A 95 -10.09 -0.10 -10.27
C GLY A 95 -8.73 -0.24 -9.66
N GLY A 96 -7.69 0.16 -10.37
CA GLY A 96 -6.39 0.43 -9.77
C GLY A 96 -5.84 -0.72 -8.93
N GLY A 97 -5.87 -1.96 -9.45
CA GLY A 97 -5.31 -3.10 -8.74
C GLY A 97 -6.19 -3.72 -7.66
N PHE A 98 -7.49 -3.39 -7.62
CA PHE A 98 -8.43 -4.00 -6.67
C PHE A 98 -8.36 -5.54 -6.66
N SER A 99 -8.31 -6.16 -7.84
CA SER A 99 -8.15 -7.61 -7.98
C SER A 99 -6.80 -8.13 -7.45
N SER A 100 -5.72 -7.34 -7.59
CA SER A 100 -4.39 -7.72 -7.09
C SER A 100 -4.35 -7.79 -5.57
N TYR A 101 -5.08 -6.92 -4.86
CA TYR A 101 -5.22 -7.02 -3.40
C TYR A 101 -5.81 -8.37 -2.99
N TYR A 102 -6.95 -8.76 -3.58
CA TYR A 102 -7.61 -10.01 -3.23
C TYR A 102 -6.86 -11.25 -3.72
N SER A 103 -6.12 -11.14 -4.83
CA SER A 103 -5.19 -12.18 -5.26
C SER A 103 -4.10 -12.43 -4.21
N GLY A 104 -3.45 -11.37 -3.72
CA GLY A 104 -2.46 -11.46 -2.63
C GLY A 104 -3.07 -11.99 -1.33
N ILE A 105 -4.25 -11.50 -0.95
CA ILE A 105 -5.00 -11.97 0.24
C ILE A 105 -5.29 -13.47 0.13
N ASN A 106 -5.71 -13.95 -1.03
CA ASN A 106 -5.98 -15.38 -1.23
C ASN A 106 -4.72 -16.24 -1.05
N GLN A 107 -3.59 -15.78 -1.57
CA GLN A 107 -2.30 -16.48 -1.42
C GLN A 107 -1.86 -16.56 0.04
N VAL A 108 -1.92 -15.45 0.78
CA VAL A 108 -1.58 -15.45 2.21
C VAL A 108 -2.57 -16.25 3.04
N ASN A 109 -3.87 -16.22 2.74
CA ASN A 109 -4.87 -17.05 3.39
C ASN A 109 -4.57 -18.54 3.21
N THR A 110 -4.11 -18.96 2.02
CA THR A 110 -3.67 -20.33 1.76
C THR A 110 -2.49 -20.72 2.67
N VAL A 111 -1.51 -19.83 2.83
CA VAL A 111 -0.39 -20.07 3.76
C VAL A 111 -0.88 -20.16 5.20
N LEU A 112 -1.73 -19.22 5.64
CA LEU A 112 -2.26 -19.17 7.00
C LEU A 112 -3.11 -20.39 7.36
N LYS A 113 -3.84 -20.97 6.39
CA LYS A 113 -4.68 -22.17 6.59
C LYS A 113 -3.88 -23.44 6.69
N TYR A 114 -2.93 -23.65 5.79
CA TYR A 114 -2.29 -24.96 5.63
C TYR A 114 -0.94 -25.09 6.33
N LEU A 115 -0.12 -24.04 6.41
CA LEU A 115 1.20 -24.10 7.01
C LEU A 115 1.21 -24.49 8.49
N PRO A 116 0.25 -24.09 9.36
CA PRO A 116 0.23 -24.50 10.76
C PRO A 116 0.22 -26.01 10.97
N GLY A 117 -0.47 -26.77 10.11
CA GLY A 117 -0.56 -28.25 10.17
C GLY A 117 0.68 -28.99 9.69
N ILE A 118 1.66 -28.30 9.13
CA ILE A 118 2.86 -28.92 8.56
C ILE A 118 3.94 -29.10 9.63
N ALA A 119 4.46 -30.32 9.75
CA ALA A 119 5.60 -30.61 10.60
C ALA A 119 6.88 -30.01 10.00
N ALA A 120 7.41 -28.96 10.62
CA ALA A 120 8.60 -28.25 10.17
C ALA A 120 9.29 -27.56 11.34
N GLU A 121 10.47 -27.00 11.09
CA GLU A 121 11.17 -26.17 12.08
C GLU A 121 10.31 -24.96 12.48
N GLU A 122 10.00 -24.83 13.76
CA GLU A 122 9.01 -23.88 14.28
C GLU A 122 9.41 -22.44 14.00
N SER A 123 10.70 -22.08 14.15
CA SER A 123 11.15 -20.71 13.94
C SER A 123 10.96 -20.26 12.48
N ARG A 124 11.23 -21.14 11.53
CA ARG A 124 11.02 -20.87 10.10
C ARG A 124 9.52 -20.83 9.73
N LYS A 125 8.73 -21.72 10.34
CA LYS A 125 7.27 -21.74 10.16
C LYS A 125 6.67 -20.42 10.68
N ASN A 126 7.09 -19.99 11.87
CA ASN A 126 6.63 -18.74 12.49
C ASN A 126 7.03 -17.52 11.65
N ASP A 127 8.24 -17.49 11.09
CA ASP A 127 8.67 -16.42 10.19
C ASP A 127 7.76 -16.30 8.95
N LEU A 128 7.45 -17.43 8.29
CA LEU A 128 6.55 -17.44 7.13
C LEU A 128 5.11 -17.04 7.48
N LEU A 129 4.59 -17.51 8.63
CA LEU A 129 3.27 -17.11 9.11
C LEU A 129 3.22 -15.63 9.47
N GLY A 130 4.27 -15.10 10.13
CA GLY A 130 4.40 -13.67 10.43
C GLY A 130 4.39 -12.81 9.19
N GLN A 131 5.10 -13.24 8.14
CA GLN A 131 5.08 -12.56 6.83
C GLN A 131 3.68 -12.60 6.20
N ALA A 132 2.98 -13.73 6.24
CA ALA A 132 1.63 -13.86 5.71
C ALA A 132 0.63 -12.93 6.42
N TYR A 133 0.65 -12.90 7.75
CA TYR A 133 -0.20 -11.96 8.52
C TYR A 133 0.13 -10.50 8.21
N PHE A 134 1.42 -10.13 8.12
CA PHE A 134 1.83 -8.78 7.77
C PHE A 134 1.31 -8.37 6.38
N LEU A 135 1.46 -9.21 5.36
CA LEU A 135 1.00 -8.91 4.00
C LEU A 135 -0.53 -8.78 3.94
N ARG A 136 -1.28 -9.61 4.68
CA ARG A 136 -2.74 -9.47 4.76
C ARG A 136 -3.15 -8.16 5.43
N ALA A 137 -2.47 -7.81 6.52
CA ALA A 137 -2.67 -6.54 7.20
C ALA A 137 -2.40 -5.34 6.28
N LEU A 138 -1.29 -5.36 5.53
CA LEU A 138 -0.93 -4.30 4.58
C LEU A 138 -2.00 -4.15 3.51
N ALA A 139 -2.40 -5.27 2.87
CA ALA A 139 -3.42 -5.26 1.83
C ALA A 139 -4.77 -4.70 2.33
N TYR A 140 -5.25 -5.14 3.49
CA TYR A 140 -6.50 -4.62 4.06
C TYR A 140 -6.38 -3.18 4.55
N PHE A 141 -5.22 -2.75 5.04
CA PHE A 141 -5.01 -1.35 5.41
C PHE A 141 -5.12 -0.44 4.18
N ASP A 142 -4.53 -0.82 3.07
CA ASP A 142 -4.60 -0.06 1.82
C ASP A 142 -6.01 -0.08 1.22
N LEU A 143 -6.67 -1.23 1.22
CA LEU A 143 -8.08 -1.34 0.82
C LEU A 143 -8.97 -0.41 1.65
N ALA A 144 -8.79 -0.39 2.98
CA ALA A 144 -9.58 0.45 3.86
C ALA A 144 -9.39 1.94 3.58
N ARG A 145 -8.14 2.41 3.47
CA ARG A 145 -7.86 3.83 3.23
C ARG A 145 -8.18 4.30 1.81
N THR A 146 -8.35 3.36 0.87
CA THR A 146 -8.69 3.64 -0.53
C THR A 146 -10.18 3.59 -0.77
N TYR A 147 -10.84 2.52 -0.32
CA TYR A 147 -12.25 2.22 -0.62
C TYR A 147 -13.18 2.37 0.59
N GLY A 148 -12.65 2.66 1.78
CA GLY A 148 -13.43 2.67 3.00
C GLY A 148 -13.72 1.25 3.52
N GLY A 149 -15.00 0.91 3.68
CA GLY A 149 -15.39 -0.45 4.06
C GLY A 149 -15.23 -1.43 2.90
N VAL A 150 -14.70 -2.63 3.17
CA VAL A 150 -14.47 -3.69 2.15
C VAL A 150 -14.87 -5.07 2.69
N GLN A 151 -14.96 -6.05 1.82
CA GLN A 151 -15.20 -7.44 2.20
C GLN A 151 -13.96 -8.03 2.89
N LEU A 152 -14.14 -8.61 4.09
CA LEU A 152 -13.09 -9.32 4.81
C LEU A 152 -13.12 -10.81 4.45
N ILE A 153 -12.27 -11.21 3.51
CA ILE A 153 -12.08 -12.60 3.08
C ILE A 153 -10.86 -13.15 3.81
N LEU A 154 -11.09 -13.94 4.87
CA LEU A 154 -10.04 -14.43 5.77
C LEU A 154 -9.68 -15.90 5.54
N GLU A 155 -10.41 -16.58 4.65
CA GLU A 155 -10.17 -17.96 4.23
C GLU A 155 -9.76 -18.00 2.75
N PRO A 156 -8.96 -18.97 2.32
CA PRO A 156 -8.64 -19.11 0.90
C PRO A 156 -9.86 -19.48 0.08
N SER A 157 -9.91 -18.97 -1.15
CA SER A 157 -10.93 -19.35 -2.12
C SER A 157 -10.59 -20.72 -2.72
N GLU A 158 -11.36 -21.75 -2.36
CA GLU A 158 -11.19 -23.13 -2.83
C GLU A 158 -12.22 -23.50 -3.90
N SER A 159 -13.19 -22.64 -4.13
CA SER A 159 -14.19 -22.79 -5.18
C SER A 159 -14.67 -21.42 -5.67
N PRO A 160 -15.29 -21.33 -6.86
CA PRO A 160 -15.86 -20.05 -7.35
C PRO A 160 -16.95 -19.45 -6.46
N ASP A 161 -17.49 -20.23 -5.54
CA ASP A 161 -18.54 -19.78 -4.61
C ASP A 161 -17.99 -19.31 -3.25
N ASN A 162 -16.69 -19.54 -2.98
CA ASN A 162 -16.05 -19.01 -1.80
C ASN A 162 -15.93 -17.47 -1.92
N GLY A 163 -16.41 -16.77 -0.93
CA GLY A 163 -16.43 -15.30 -0.92
C GLY A 163 -17.76 -14.70 -1.34
N LYS A 164 -18.67 -15.45 -1.99
CA LYS A 164 -20.03 -14.98 -2.27
C LYS A 164 -20.82 -14.80 -0.98
N GLY A 165 -21.65 -13.77 -0.93
CA GLY A 165 -22.48 -13.46 0.23
C GLY A 165 -21.73 -12.78 1.38
N ILE A 166 -20.45 -12.46 1.21
CA ILE A 166 -19.67 -11.69 2.19
C ILE A 166 -19.93 -10.21 1.95
N ARG A 167 -20.71 -9.59 2.83
CA ARG A 167 -20.99 -8.16 2.75
C ARG A 167 -19.76 -7.34 3.15
N LYS A 168 -19.74 -6.11 2.67
CA LYS A 168 -18.79 -5.09 3.02
C LYS A 168 -18.75 -4.85 4.55
N SER A 169 -17.61 -5.02 5.17
CA SER A 169 -17.35 -4.63 6.57
C SER A 169 -17.13 -3.11 6.66
N SER A 170 -17.42 -2.52 7.82
CA SER A 170 -17.14 -1.10 8.01
C SER A 170 -15.65 -0.79 7.98
N TYR A 171 -15.30 0.44 7.61
CA TYR A 171 -13.90 0.94 7.68
C TYR A 171 -13.21 0.60 9.01
N THR A 172 -13.91 0.84 10.12
CA THR A 172 -13.37 0.57 11.47
C THR A 172 -13.17 -0.92 11.73
N ASP A 173 -14.06 -1.78 11.23
CA ASP A 173 -13.92 -3.23 11.40
C ASP A 173 -12.75 -3.77 10.56
N VAL A 174 -12.54 -3.23 9.36
CA VAL A 174 -11.36 -3.58 8.55
C VAL A 174 -10.08 -3.18 9.28
N LEU A 175 -10.00 -1.97 9.84
CA LEU A 175 -8.81 -1.55 10.62
C LEU A 175 -8.60 -2.37 11.90
N ARG A 176 -9.66 -2.87 12.54
CA ARG A 176 -9.53 -3.82 13.66
C ARG A 176 -8.94 -5.15 13.21
N GLN A 177 -9.37 -5.66 12.04
CA GLN A 177 -8.78 -6.87 11.47
C GLN A 177 -7.31 -6.66 11.13
N VAL A 178 -6.96 -5.52 10.53
CA VAL A 178 -5.56 -5.14 10.27
C VAL A 178 -4.73 -5.17 11.55
N LYS A 179 -5.23 -4.55 12.63
CA LYS A 179 -4.54 -4.56 13.93
C LYS A 179 -4.39 -5.97 14.48
N SER A 180 -5.42 -6.81 14.39
CA SER A 180 -5.37 -8.20 14.81
C SER A 180 -4.32 -9.02 14.04
N ASP A 181 -4.26 -8.87 12.72
CA ASP A 181 -3.23 -9.54 11.90
C ASP A 181 -1.81 -9.07 12.27
N LEU A 182 -1.62 -7.78 12.54
CA LEU A 182 -0.34 -7.26 12.98
C LEU A 182 0.06 -7.75 14.38
N GLU A 183 -0.90 -7.98 15.27
CA GLU A 183 -0.66 -8.59 16.58
C GLU A 183 -0.22 -10.05 16.45
N GLN A 184 -0.83 -10.81 15.54
CA GLN A 184 -0.40 -12.17 15.22
C GLN A 184 1.02 -12.16 14.63
N ALA A 185 1.30 -11.28 13.65
CA ALA A 185 2.63 -11.16 13.08
C ALA A 185 3.69 -10.79 14.13
N GLU A 186 3.40 -9.82 15.03
CA GLU A 186 4.30 -9.44 16.12
C GLU A 186 4.67 -10.62 17.02
N SER A 187 3.69 -11.48 17.33
CA SER A 187 3.90 -12.63 18.22
C SER A 187 4.75 -13.75 17.61
N LEU A 188 4.84 -13.80 16.28
CA LEU A 188 5.51 -14.87 15.53
C LEU A 188 6.95 -14.51 15.14
N PHE A 189 7.26 -13.23 14.94
CA PHE A 189 8.59 -12.79 14.58
C PHE A 189 9.54 -12.71 15.79
N GLY A 190 10.79 -13.11 15.58
CA GLY A 190 11.89 -12.68 16.43
C GLY A 190 12.34 -11.25 16.12
N ASP A 191 13.25 -10.70 16.93
CA ASP A 191 13.78 -9.33 16.82
C ASP A 191 14.87 -9.17 15.73
N GLY A 192 15.12 -10.20 14.95
CA GLY A 192 16.07 -10.20 13.83
C GLY A 192 15.63 -9.27 12.70
N LEU A 193 16.60 -8.84 11.89
CA LEU A 193 16.38 -8.16 10.63
C LEU A 193 17.27 -8.81 9.57
N THR A 194 16.72 -9.78 8.84
CA THR A 194 17.43 -10.53 7.80
C THR A 194 17.37 -9.82 6.45
N SER A 195 16.24 -9.15 6.16
CA SER A 195 16.02 -8.40 4.93
C SER A 195 15.02 -7.27 5.19
N LYS A 196 15.09 -6.21 4.39
CA LYS A 196 14.10 -5.14 4.33
C LYS A 196 13.13 -5.32 3.14
N ALA A 197 13.41 -6.30 2.27
CA ALA A 197 12.53 -6.70 1.17
C ALA A 197 11.48 -7.74 1.59
N THR A 198 11.54 -8.22 2.83
CA THR A 198 10.55 -9.12 3.44
C THR A 198 10.09 -8.55 4.77
N ALA A 199 8.87 -8.90 5.18
CA ALA A 199 8.32 -8.46 6.45
C ALA A 199 9.19 -8.94 7.63
N SER A 200 9.25 -8.13 8.67
CA SER A 200 9.97 -8.37 9.92
C SER A 200 9.18 -7.74 11.06
N VAL A 201 9.53 -8.03 12.31
CA VAL A 201 8.90 -7.37 13.46
C VAL A 201 9.03 -5.83 13.41
N TRP A 202 10.10 -5.32 12.78
CA TRP A 202 10.33 -3.88 12.62
C TRP A 202 9.35 -3.27 11.62
N ALA A 203 9.05 -3.99 10.53
CA ALA A 203 7.99 -3.62 9.58
C ALA A 203 6.61 -3.67 10.26
N VAL A 204 6.37 -4.68 11.10
CA VAL A 204 5.14 -4.76 11.91
C VAL A 204 5.00 -3.54 12.83
N TYR A 205 6.05 -3.17 13.57
CA TYR A 205 5.99 -1.97 14.44
C TYR A 205 5.74 -0.69 13.65
N ALA A 206 6.41 -0.53 12.52
CA ALA A 206 6.23 0.65 11.66
C ALA A 206 4.80 0.74 11.10
N LEU A 207 4.23 -0.38 10.64
CA LEU A 207 2.85 -0.41 10.15
C LEU A 207 1.84 -0.24 11.28
N LYS A 208 2.07 -0.84 12.47
CA LYS A 208 1.23 -0.60 13.67
C LYS A 208 1.22 0.87 14.07
N ALA A 209 2.36 1.55 14.03
CA ALA A 209 2.43 2.99 14.29
C ALA A 209 1.53 3.77 13.32
N ARG A 210 1.58 3.46 12.02
CA ARG A 210 0.73 4.07 10.99
C ARG A 210 -0.75 3.73 11.22
N VAL A 211 -1.10 2.48 11.46
CA VAL A 211 -2.48 2.03 11.71
C VAL A 211 -3.07 2.68 12.97
N CYS A 212 -2.31 2.75 14.05
CA CYS A 212 -2.73 3.43 15.29
C CYS A 212 -2.96 4.94 15.07
N LEU A 213 -2.19 5.59 14.17
CA LEU A 213 -2.44 6.98 13.77
C LEU A 213 -3.81 7.14 13.10
N TYR A 214 -4.20 6.19 12.23
CA TYR A 214 -5.52 6.17 11.56
C TYR A 214 -6.67 5.83 12.50
N LEU A 215 -6.40 5.06 13.57
CA LEU A 215 -7.36 4.74 14.62
C LEU A 215 -7.42 5.80 15.74
N GLU A 216 -6.65 6.89 15.61
CA GLU A 216 -6.50 7.92 16.64
C GLU A 216 -6.01 7.38 18.00
N GLN A 217 -5.28 6.26 17.98
CA GLN A 217 -4.65 5.65 19.15
C GLN A 217 -3.26 6.25 19.37
N TRP A 218 -3.22 7.51 19.77
CA TRP A 218 -2.03 8.35 19.76
C TRP A 218 -0.87 7.79 20.59
N ASP A 219 -1.15 7.29 21.79
CA ASP A 219 -0.11 6.76 22.68
C ASP A 219 0.52 5.48 22.10
N GLU A 220 -0.30 4.59 21.52
CA GLU A 220 0.20 3.39 20.84
C GLU A 220 0.99 3.75 19.58
N ALA A 221 0.53 4.71 18.78
CA ALA A 221 1.25 5.20 17.60
C ALA A 221 2.65 5.71 17.98
N ALA A 222 2.73 6.54 19.02
CA ALA A 222 4.01 7.05 19.53
C ALA A 222 4.90 5.94 20.09
N GLN A 223 4.33 4.94 20.77
CA GLN A 223 5.06 3.79 21.33
C GLN A 223 5.68 2.94 20.22
N TYR A 224 4.91 2.54 19.20
CA TYR A 224 5.41 1.70 18.12
C TYR A 224 6.44 2.44 17.25
N ALA A 225 6.22 3.71 16.94
CA ALA A 225 7.21 4.53 16.26
C ALA A 225 8.51 4.63 17.08
N SER A 226 8.41 4.76 18.41
CA SER A 226 9.57 4.82 19.30
C SER A 226 10.36 3.50 19.33
N ARG A 227 9.69 2.34 19.22
CA ARG A 227 10.39 1.04 19.11
C ARG A 227 11.26 0.98 17.85
N VAL A 228 10.73 1.45 16.72
CA VAL A 228 11.49 1.49 15.45
C VAL A 228 12.65 2.46 15.54
N ILE A 229 12.40 3.70 15.95
CA ILE A 229 13.41 4.77 16.06
C ILE A 229 14.53 4.37 17.04
N GLY A 230 14.15 3.83 18.18
CA GLY A 230 15.10 3.42 19.24
C GLY A 230 15.84 2.12 18.96
N SER A 231 15.52 1.39 17.91
CA SER A 231 16.12 0.08 17.59
C SER A 231 17.60 0.15 17.21
N GLY A 232 18.06 1.30 16.70
CA GLY A 232 19.39 1.47 16.12
C GLY A 232 19.62 0.71 14.81
N LYS A 233 18.57 0.06 14.23
CA LYS A 233 18.68 -0.74 13.00
C LYS A 233 18.52 0.10 11.73
N PHE A 234 17.99 1.30 11.87
CA PHE A 234 17.69 2.22 10.77
C PHE A 234 18.30 3.58 11.05
N SER A 235 18.69 4.29 10.00
CA SER A 235 19.19 5.67 10.10
C SER A 235 18.75 6.48 8.89
N LEU A 236 18.45 7.76 9.08
CA LEU A 236 18.16 8.64 7.96
C LEU A 236 19.37 8.73 7.02
N THR A 237 19.11 8.72 5.73
CA THR A 237 20.15 9.01 4.74
C THR A 237 20.55 10.48 4.85
N PRO A 238 21.85 10.84 4.66
CA PRO A 238 22.30 12.24 4.75
C PRO A 238 21.62 13.17 3.75
N GLU A 239 21.31 12.66 2.58
CA GLU A 239 20.57 13.34 1.52
C GLU A 239 19.28 12.54 1.21
N ILE A 240 18.20 13.24 0.93
CA ILE A 240 16.90 12.59 0.63
C ILE A 240 17.00 11.65 -0.58
N THR A 241 17.75 12.03 -1.60
CA THR A 241 17.95 11.21 -2.80
C THR A 241 18.69 9.90 -2.53
N GLY A 242 19.43 9.79 -1.41
CA GLY A 242 20.07 8.55 -0.98
C GLY A 242 19.09 7.39 -0.75
N ILE A 243 17.80 7.71 -0.52
CA ILE A 243 16.75 6.72 -0.34
C ILE A 243 16.45 5.98 -1.66
N TYR A 244 16.55 6.69 -2.79
CA TYR A 244 16.14 6.20 -4.12
C TYR A 244 17.31 5.72 -4.98
N ASN A 245 18.55 6.09 -4.61
CA ASN A 245 19.75 5.75 -5.39
C ASN A 245 20.07 4.25 -5.37
N ALA A 246 19.82 3.58 -4.26
CA ALA A 246 20.02 2.14 -4.13
C ALA A 246 18.85 1.53 -3.34
N PRO A 247 18.43 0.30 -3.68
CA PRO A 247 17.40 -0.40 -2.90
C PRO A 247 17.89 -0.70 -1.49
N LEU A 248 16.94 -0.86 -0.55
CA LEU A 248 17.18 -1.26 0.84
C LEU A 248 18.13 -0.29 1.58
N SER A 249 17.95 1.02 1.36
CA SER A 249 18.74 2.07 2.01
C SER A 249 18.75 1.93 3.54
N SER A 250 19.62 2.68 4.23
CA SER A 250 19.65 2.67 5.71
C SER A 250 18.33 3.14 6.33
N GLU A 251 17.54 3.91 5.61
CA GLU A 251 16.27 4.48 6.05
C GLU A 251 15.07 3.55 5.79
N SER A 252 15.19 2.64 4.83
CA SER A 252 14.13 1.69 4.49
C SER A 252 13.89 0.70 5.63
N ILE A 253 12.61 0.49 6.00
CA ILE A 253 12.14 -0.50 6.98
C ILE A 253 11.51 -1.68 6.26
N PHE A 254 10.65 -1.40 5.29
CA PHE A 254 10.09 -2.38 4.37
C PHE A 254 9.96 -1.77 2.98
N GLU A 255 10.47 -2.48 1.97
CA GLU A 255 10.61 -1.99 0.60
C GLU A 255 10.30 -3.10 -0.40
N LEU A 256 9.46 -2.82 -1.37
CA LEU A 256 9.20 -3.68 -2.50
C LEU A 256 10.23 -3.37 -3.59
N VAL A 257 11.16 -4.30 -3.78
CA VAL A 257 12.31 -4.13 -4.67
C VAL A 257 11.98 -4.59 -6.07
N PHE A 258 12.24 -3.75 -7.05
CA PHE A 258 12.12 -4.04 -8.47
C PHE A 258 13.49 -4.16 -9.13
N SER A 259 13.53 -4.74 -10.32
CA SER A 259 14.73 -4.95 -11.11
C SER A 259 14.49 -4.64 -12.59
N SER A 260 15.52 -4.64 -13.42
CA SER A 260 15.34 -4.51 -14.86
C SER A 260 14.59 -5.67 -15.52
N ALA A 261 14.50 -6.83 -14.84
CA ALA A 261 13.72 -7.98 -15.30
C ALA A 261 12.28 -7.96 -14.77
N ASP A 262 12.07 -7.33 -13.62
CA ASP A 262 10.78 -7.13 -12.97
C ASP A 262 10.63 -5.63 -12.70
N ARG A 263 10.03 -4.91 -13.63
CA ARG A 263 10.13 -3.45 -13.73
C ARG A 263 8.96 -2.72 -13.08
N LEU A 264 9.26 -1.77 -12.22
CA LEU A 264 8.27 -0.80 -11.76
C LEU A 264 7.86 0.12 -12.91
N PRO A 265 6.56 0.22 -13.29
CA PRO A 265 6.14 0.99 -14.46
C PRO A 265 6.25 2.52 -14.28
N PHE A 266 6.67 3.02 -13.12
CA PHE A 266 6.71 4.46 -12.81
C PHE A 266 7.63 5.26 -13.73
N PHE A 267 8.71 4.65 -14.26
CA PHE A 267 9.52 5.30 -15.28
C PHE A 267 8.69 5.72 -16.50
N THR A 268 7.67 4.94 -16.86
CA THR A 268 6.75 5.28 -17.94
C THR A 268 5.91 6.50 -17.60
N TYR A 269 5.46 6.60 -16.36
CA TYR A 269 4.51 7.64 -15.93
C TYR A 269 5.20 8.99 -15.64
N TYR A 270 6.41 8.96 -15.07
CA TYR A 270 7.09 10.16 -14.56
C TYR A 270 8.27 10.64 -15.41
N LEU A 271 8.79 9.81 -16.32
CA LEU A 271 9.88 10.24 -17.19
C LEU A 271 9.41 10.76 -18.56
N PRO A 272 10.08 11.77 -19.13
CA PRO A 272 9.80 12.25 -20.47
C PRO A 272 10.22 11.24 -21.55
N SER A 273 9.74 11.44 -22.79
CA SER A 273 9.91 10.50 -23.90
C SER A 273 11.37 10.30 -24.32
N ASP A 274 12.23 11.30 -24.20
CA ASP A 274 13.68 11.20 -24.44
C ASP A 274 14.40 10.33 -23.40
N LYS A 275 13.73 10.00 -22.28
CA LYS A 275 14.17 9.09 -21.23
C LYS A 275 13.42 7.75 -21.25
N GLY A 276 12.64 7.49 -22.29
CA GLY A 276 11.87 6.24 -22.46
C GLY A 276 10.53 6.19 -21.73
N GLY A 277 10.09 7.32 -21.18
CA GLY A 277 8.78 7.46 -20.53
C GLY A 277 7.70 8.04 -21.47
N ARG A 278 6.55 8.36 -20.90
CA ARG A 278 5.43 9.11 -21.55
C ARG A 278 5.19 10.46 -20.88
N LEU A 279 5.68 10.64 -19.68
CA LEU A 279 5.43 11.79 -18.81
C LEU A 279 3.91 11.99 -18.63
N ASP A 280 3.24 10.99 -18.10
CA ASP A 280 1.81 11.04 -17.86
C ASP A 280 1.46 12.02 -16.74
N TYR A 281 2.32 12.10 -15.72
CA TYR A 281 2.15 12.92 -14.54
C TYR A 281 3.35 13.82 -14.29
N ILE A 282 3.08 15.02 -13.77
CA ILE A 282 4.08 15.98 -13.33
C ILE A 282 3.80 16.41 -11.88
N PRO A 283 4.80 16.84 -11.12
CA PRO A 283 4.57 17.51 -9.84
C PRO A 283 3.68 18.73 -10.02
N ASN A 284 2.78 18.97 -9.06
CA ASN A 284 2.01 20.22 -9.04
C ASN A 284 2.96 21.42 -8.94
N PRO A 285 2.82 22.45 -9.79
CA PRO A 285 3.65 23.65 -9.77
C PRO A 285 3.71 24.35 -8.40
N ASP A 286 2.63 24.34 -7.63
CA ASP A 286 2.63 24.92 -6.28
C ASP A 286 3.57 24.14 -5.34
N LEU A 287 3.51 22.80 -5.38
CA LEU A 287 4.44 21.96 -4.63
C LEU A 287 5.89 22.16 -5.10
N VAL A 288 6.11 22.29 -6.41
CA VAL A 288 7.45 22.58 -6.96
C VAL A 288 8.00 23.89 -6.41
N ALA A 289 7.18 24.96 -6.41
CA ALA A 289 7.58 26.25 -5.87
C ALA A 289 7.92 26.17 -4.37
N GLU A 290 7.16 25.39 -3.58
CA GLU A 290 7.43 25.13 -2.17
C GLU A 290 8.71 24.32 -1.96
N LEU A 291 8.94 23.25 -2.73
CA LEU A 291 10.15 22.43 -2.63
C LEU A 291 11.41 23.19 -3.03
N LEU A 292 11.33 24.07 -4.04
CA LEU A 292 12.43 24.90 -4.49
C LEU A 292 12.71 26.10 -3.55
N ASN A 293 11.77 26.44 -2.68
CA ASN A 293 11.98 27.48 -1.71
C ASN A 293 12.95 27.00 -0.60
N PRO A 294 14.13 27.63 -0.44
CA PRO A 294 15.13 27.15 0.51
C PRO A 294 14.68 27.24 1.98
N ALA A 295 13.66 28.06 2.30
CA ALA A 295 13.10 28.16 3.64
C ALA A 295 12.02 27.11 3.95
N LEU A 296 11.48 26.44 2.92
CA LEU A 296 10.40 25.45 3.05
C LEU A 296 10.88 24.04 2.70
N GLY A 297 11.32 23.85 1.45
CA GLY A 297 11.78 22.56 0.93
C GLY A 297 13.21 22.22 1.35
N GLY A 298 14.11 23.23 1.38
CA GLY A 298 15.52 23.00 1.65
C GLY A 298 16.15 22.02 0.64
N LYS A 299 16.87 21.02 1.12
CA LYS A 299 17.46 19.97 0.27
C LYS A 299 16.43 19.08 -0.46
N ARG A 300 15.16 19.13 -0.09
CA ARG A 300 14.06 18.40 -0.79
C ARG A 300 13.77 18.98 -2.17
N ALA A 301 14.36 20.14 -2.53
CA ALA A 301 14.43 20.61 -3.92
C ALA A 301 14.96 19.54 -4.90
N GLN A 302 15.76 18.59 -4.41
CA GLN A 302 16.32 17.48 -5.19
C GLN A 302 15.27 16.41 -5.59
N LEU A 303 14.05 16.44 -5.03
CA LEU A 303 12.96 15.54 -5.41
C LEU A 303 12.35 15.87 -6.77
N VAL A 304 12.62 17.06 -7.29
CA VAL A 304 12.13 17.53 -8.58
C VAL A 304 13.26 18.11 -9.43
N ARG A 305 13.13 17.98 -10.74
CA ARG A 305 14.09 18.51 -11.71
C ARG A 305 13.36 19.17 -12.87
N ASP A 306 13.82 20.35 -13.30
CA ASP A 306 13.42 20.96 -14.57
C ASP A 306 13.93 20.09 -15.74
N LYS A 307 13.02 19.66 -16.62
CA LYS A 307 13.40 18.90 -17.81
C LYS A 307 13.99 19.80 -18.92
N GLY A 308 14.05 21.13 -18.73
CA GLY A 308 14.67 22.09 -19.63
C GLY A 308 13.72 23.08 -20.32
N ASP A 309 12.43 23.07 -19.97
CA ASP A 309 11.42 23.98 -20.54
C ASP A 309 10.49 24.56 -19.47
N GLY A 310 10.90 24.55 -18.21
CA GLY A 310 10.11 25.01 -17.07
C GLY A 310 9.09 23.99 -16.58
N VAL A 311 9.03 22.80 -17.16
CA VAL A 311 8.23 21.68 -16.67
C VAL A 311 9.11 20.81 -15.78
N TYR A 312 8.66 20.59 -14.54
CA TYR A 312 9.37 19.77 -13.58
C TYR A 312 8.95 18.31 -13.65
N VAL A 313 9.87 17.40 -13.37
CA VAL A 313 9.65 15.94 -13.28
C VAL A 313 10.06 15.43 -11.92
N VAL A 314 9.49 14.28 -11.52
CA VAL A 314 9.83 13.59 -10.27
C VAL A 314 11.16 12.85 -10.42
N GLU A 315 12.11 13.08 -9.51
CA GLU A 315 13.42 12.39 -9.51
C GLU A 315 13.40 11.05 -8.75
N GLU A 316 12.43 10.81 -7.90
CA GLU A 316 12.31 9.59 -7.10
C GLU A 316 12.26 8.31 -7.94
N TYR A 317 11.60 8.37 -9.09
CA TYR A 317 11.42 7.23 -10.00
C TYR A 317 12.19 7.38 -11.31
N ALA A 318 13.35 8.01 -11.25
CA ALA A 318 14.13 8.40 -12.44
C ALA A 318 14.92 7.26 -13.11
N LYS A 319 14.90 6.03 -12.55
CA LYS A 319 15.62 4.90 -13.14
C LYS A 319 14.92 4.38 -14.39
N GLN A 320 15.55 4.60 -15.55
CA GLN A 320 15.00 4.26 -16.88
C GLN A 320 14.86 2.75 -17.11
N ASP A 321 15.63 1.92 -16.41
CA ASP A 321 15.54 0.46 -16.45
C ASP A 321 14.36 -0.10 -15.64
N GLY A 322 13.63 0.76 -14.93
CA GLY A 322 12.50 0.38 -14.09
C GLY A 322 12.89 -0.26 -12.76
N SER A 323 14.16 -0.18 -12.34
CA SER A 323 14.63 -0.75 -11.08
C SER A 323 14.45 0.17 -9.87
N SER A 324 13.61 1.21 -9.96
CA SER A 324 13.18 1.95 -8.77
C SER A 324 12.32 1.08 -7.88
N SER A 325 12.44 1.23 -6.56
CA SER A 325 11.68 0.45 -5.58
C SER A 325 10.55 1.27 -4.98
N ILE A 326 9.58 0.60 -4.32
CA ILE A 326 8.53 1.26 -3.54
C ILE A 326 8.92 1.19 -2.06
N LEU A 327 9.07 2.34 -1.45
CA LEU A 327 9.31 2.50 -0.02
C LEU A 327 7.97 2.43 0.73
N VAL A 328 7.58 1.24 1.16
CA VAL A 328 6.30 1.07 1.87
C VAL A 328 6.37 1.65 3.28
N LEU A 329 7.49 1.41 3.98
CA LEU A 329 7.73 1.89 5.35
C LEU A 329 9.16 2.40 5.48
N ARG A 330 9.34 3.63 5.96
CA ARG A 330 10.67 4.23 6.17
C ARG A 330 10.76 5.05 7.47
N LEU A 331 11.98 5.24 7.93
CA LEU A 331 12.27 5.82 9.25
C LEU A 331 11.76 7.27 9.40
N ALA A 332 11.87 8.10 8.35
CA ALA A 332 11.41 9.48 8.44
C ALA A 332 9.91 9.57 8.75
N GLU A 333 9.10 8.69 8.17
CA GLU A 333 7.68 8.62 8.49
C GLU A 333 7.45 8.33 9.99
N GLN A 334 8.28 7.46 10.60
CA GLN A 334 8.13 7.12 12.02
C GLN A 334 8.37 8.33 12.93
N TYR A 335 9.32 9.21 12.60
CA TYR A 335 9.49 10.48 13.31
C TYR A 335 8.26 11.37 13.16
N LEU A 336 7.70 11.48 11.96
CA LEU A 336 6.52 12.32 11.69
C LEU A 336 5.24 11.76 12.34
N ILE A 337 5.06 10.41 12.36
CA ILE A 337 3.99 9.76 13.12
C ILE A 337 4.13 10.07 14.62
N ARG A 338 5.33 9.94 15.17
CA ARG A 338 5.56 10.16 16.61
C ARG A 338 5.33 11.62 16.99
N ALA A 339 5.77 12.56 16.15
CA ALA A 339 5.52 13.98 16.36
C ALA A 339 4.02 14.30 16.40
N GLU A 340 3.23 13.81 15.43
CA GLU A 340 1.78 14.01 15.40
C GLU A 340 1.11 13.38 16.64
N ALA A 341 1.45 12.12 16.92
CA ALA A 341 0.89 11.39 18.04
C ALA A 341 1.15 12.08 19.40
N ARG A 342 2.36 12.57 19.61
CA ARG A 342 2.73 13.36 20.82
C ARG A 342 1.91 14.63 20.97
N LEU A 343 1.61 15.30 19.86
CA LEU A 343 0.80 16.54 19.87
C LEU A 343 -0.69 16.25 20.11
N LYS A 344 -1.16 15.08 19.70
CA LYS A 344 -2.57 14.66 19.78
C LYS A 344 -2.91 13.85 21.03
N SER A 345 -1.91 13.42 21.81
CA SER A 345 -2.13 12.67 23.06
C SER A 345 -2.90 13.50 24.09
N ALA A 346 -3.50 12.86 25.07
CA ALA A 346 -4.24 13.51 26.14
C ALA A 346 -3.39 14.54 26.92
N THR A 347 -2.07 14.33 26.96
CA THR A 347 -1.08 15.25 27.50
C THR A 347 -0.03 15.54 26.43
N PRO A 348 -0.19 16.62 25.63
CA PRO A 348 0.71 16.91 24.52
C PRO A 348 2.18 17.08 24.95
N ASP A 349 3.08 16.31 24.33
CA ASP A 349 4.53 16.43 24.48
C ASP A 349 5.09 17.36 23.41
N ILE A 350 4.99 18.67 23.62
CA ILE A 350 5.45 19.70 22.69
C ILE A 350 6.96 19.58 22.42
N ALA A 351 7.76 19.40 23.49
CA ALA A 351 9.21 19.31 23.35
C ALA A 351 9.64 18.09 22.55
N GLY A 352 9.03 16.93 22.82
CA GLY A 352 9.29 15.71 22.09
C GLY A 352 8.84 15.77 20.61
N ALA A 353 7.72 16.43 20.33
CA ALA A 353 7.26 16.64 18.96
C ALA A 353 8.20 17.56 18.18
N CYS A 354 8.66 18.66 18.79
CA CYS A 354 9.67 19.53 18.19
C CYS A 354 10.98 18.79 17.91
N ALA A 355 11.44 17.95 18.86
CA ALA A 355 12.66 17.16 18.66
C ALA A 355 12.52 16.22 17.46
N ASP A 356 11.39 15.53 17.29
CA ASP A 356 11.14 14.66 16.14
C ASP A 356 11.09 15.44 14.81
N LEU A 357 10.39 16.57 14.77
CA LEU A 357 10.34 17.45 13.60
C LEU A 357 11.74 17.97 13.23
N ASN A 358 12.55 18.37 14.22
CA ASN A 358 13.87 18.94 14.01
C ASN A 358 14.85 17.90 13.44
N VAL A 359 14.70 16.62 13.73
CA VAL A 359 15.47 15.56 13.06
C VAL A 359 15.22 15.59 11.54
N ILE A 360 13.97 15.70 11.10
CA ILE A 360 13.59 15.73 9.68
C ILE A 360 14.03 17.06 9.03
N ARG A 361 13.78 18.18 9.70
CA ARG A 361 14.16 19.53 9.22
C ARG A 361 15.67 19.69 9.08
N SER A 362 16.44 19.21 10.07
CA SER A 362 17.90 19.24 10.04
C SER A 362 18.45 18.45 8.85
N ARG A 363 17.92 17.23 8.55
CA ARG A 363 18.28 16.47 7.35
C ARG A 363 17.99 17.26 6.07
N ALA A 364 16.86 17.98 6.03
CA ALA A 364 16.52 18.86 4.92
C ALA A 364 17.34 20.17 4.87
N GLY A 365 18.24 20.39 5.82
CA GLY A 365 19.05 21.63 5.91
C GLY A 365 18.25 22.86 6.36
N LEU A 366 17.12 22.65 7.03
CA LEU A 366 16.26 23.70 7.56
C LEU A 366 16.59 23.97 9.05
N PRO A 367 16.38 25.18 9.54
CA PRO A 367 16.54 25.50 10.95
C PRO A 367 15.53 24.75 11.81
N ASP A 368 15.88 24.55 13.06
CA ASP A 368 14.98 23.98 14.07
C ASP A 368 13.72 24.83 14.23
N THR A 369 12.58 24.18 14.53
CA THR A 369 11.37 24.90 14.86
C THR A 369 11.42 25.41 16.31
N GLU A 370 10.98 26.65 16.49
CA GLU A 370 10.84 27.29 17.79
C GLU A 370 9.36 27.39 18.24
N LEU A 371 8.45 26.73 17.50
CA LEU A 371 7.02 26.75 17.79
C LEU A 371 6.75 26.04 19.13
N THR A 372 5.84 26.63 19.92
CA THR A 372 5.39 26.10 21.21
C THR A 372 3.88 25.84 21.26
N ASP A 373 3.15 26.28 20.24
CA ASP A 373 1.72 26.06 20.10
C ASP A 373 1.43 24.74 19.38
N ALA A 374 0.64 23.86 20.00
CA ALA A 374 0.34 22.54 19.48
C ALA A 374 -0.38 22.57 18.12
N ALA A 375 -1.28 23.55 17.90
CA ALA A 375 -2.02 23.65 16.65
C ALA A 375 -1.11 24.12 15.50
N ALA A 376 -0.18 25.03 15.79
CA ALA A 376 0.85 25.46 14.83
C ALA A 376 1.80 24.31 14.49
N LEU A 377 2.21 23.52 15.49
CA LEU A 377 3.06 22.35 15.29
C LEU A 377 2.35 21.25 14.48
N LEU A 378 1.06 21.00 14.68
CA LEU A 378 0.29 20.05 13.87
C LEU A 378 0.24 20.47 12.39
N ARG A 379 0.13 21.77 12.12
CA ARG A 379 0.23 22.28 10.74
C ARG A 379 1.63 22.10 10.17
N LEU A 380 2.66 22.30 10.98
CA LEU A 380 4.04 22.04 10.56
C LEU A 380 4.28 20.53 10.30
N VAL A 381 3.74 19.63 11.13
CA VAL A 381 3.79 18.18 10.86
C VAL A 381 3.16 17.85 9.51
N GLU A 382 1.97 18.39 9.22
CA GLU A 382 1.30 18.16 7.93
C GLU A 382 2.16 18.66 6.75
N GLN A 383 2.78 19.84 6.90
CA GLN A 383 3.64 20.43 5.88
C GLN A 383 4.93 19.60 5.68
N GLU A 384 5.59 19.21 6.78
CA GLU A 384 6.79 18.37 6.72
C GLU A 384 6.47 17.00 6.12
N ARG A 385 5.31 16.38 6.45
CA ARG A 385 4.85 15.14 5.80
C ARG A 385 4.65 15.34 4.30
N ARG A 386 4.03 16.44 3.87
CA ARG A 386 3.81 16.74 2.44
C ARG A 386 5.11 16.82 1.67
N TYR A 387 6.14 17.49 2.22
CA TYR A 387 7.42 17.65 1.54
C TYR A 387 8.31 16.42 1.63
N GLU A 388 8.32 15.80 2.80
CA GLU A 388 9.17 14.65 3.08
C GLU A 388 8.75 13.39 2.31
N LEU A 389 7.43 13.17 2.19
CA LEU A 389 6.79 12.01 1.59
C LEU A 389 6.09 12.36 0.26
N ALA A 390 6.62 13.33 -0.47
CA ALA A 390 5.92 14.08 -1.52
C ALA A 390 5.27 13.20 -2.61
N PHE A 391 5.98 12.14 -3.05
CA PHE A 391 5.55 11.29 -4.18
C PHE A 391 5.34 9.83 -3.79
N GLU A 392 5.27 9.54 -2.49
CA GLU A 392 5.12 8.19 -1.92
C GLU A 392 3.66 7.80 -1.64
N GLY A 393 2.67 8.55 -2.16
CA GLY A 393 1.23 8.21 -2.04
C GLY A 393 0.60 8.51 -0.67
N HIS A 394 1.23 9.35 0.16
CA HIS A 394 0.73 9.65 1.51
C HIS A 394 -0.29 10.79 1.56
N ARG A 395 -0.08 11.85 0.77
CA ARG A 395 -0.76 13.15 0.91
C ARG A 395 -2.28 13.06 0.92
N PHE A 396 -2.89 12.31 -0.01
CA PHE A 396 -4.35 12.20 -0.08
C PHE A 396 -4.91 11.65 1.24
N ASN A 397 -4.38 10.51 1.66
CA ASN A 397 -4.82 9.82 2.86
C ASN A 397 -4.55 10.64 4.14
N ASP A 398 -3.46 11.40 4.21
CA ASP A 398 -3.16 12.28 5.33
C ASP A 398 -4.21 13.38 5.48
N ILE A 399 -4.63 14.00 4.37
CA ILE A 399 -5.63 15.07 4.38
C ILE A 399 -7.03 14.52 4.67
N VAL A 400 -7.36 13.34 4.15
CA VAL A 400 -8.65 12.68 4.43
C VAL A 400 -8.76 12.29 5.90
N ARG A 401 -7.76 11.59 6.47
CA ARG A 401 -7.80 11.14 7.87
C ARG A 401 -7.81 12.28 8.89
N THR A 402 -7.25 13.44 8.52
CA THR A 402 -7.27 14.64 9.38
C THR A 402 -8.54 15.48 9.20
N GLY A 403 -9.50 15.04 8.36
CA GLY A 403 -10.77 15.71 8.12
C GLY A 403 -10.68 17.01 7.31
N ARG A 404 -9.55 17.23 6.61
CA ARG A 404 -9.28 18.47 5.90
C ARG A 404 -9.54 18.43 4.39
N ALA A 405 -10.07 17.31 3.86
CA ALA A 405 -10.25 17.14 2.42
C ALA A 405 -11.16 18.22 1.79
N ALA A 406 -12.24 18.60 2.45
CA ALA A 406 -13.11 19.66 1.99
C ALA A 406 -12.41 21.05 1.91
N GLU A 407 -11.50 21.33 2.84
CA GLU A 407 -10.71 22.56 2.87
C GLU A 407 -9.61 22.54 1.80
N VAL A 408 -8.79 21.51 1.79
CA VAL A 408 -7.58 21.43 0.97
C VAL A 408 -7.93 21.08 -0.48
N PHE A 409 -8.58 19.94 -0.70
CA PHE A 409 -8.90 19.48 -2.05
C PHE A 409 -10.14 20.16 -2.63
N GLY A 410 -11.12 20.51 -1.81
CA GLY A 410 -12.30 21.26 -2.23
C GLY A 410 -12.01 22.69 -2.73
N ALA A 411 -10.80 23.20 -2.53
CA ALA A 411 -10.31 24.43 -3.14
C ALA A 411 -9.95 24.22 -4.64
N TYR A 412 -9.50 23.01 -5.00
CA TYR A 412 -9.16 22.64 -6.38
C TYR A 412 -10.35 22.02 -7.12
N ASP A 413 -11.13 21.18 -6.45
CA ASP A 413 -12.31 20.52 -6.99
C ASP A 413 -13.44 20.50 -5.95
N PRO A 414 -14.57 21.20 -6.23
CA PRO A 414 -15.72 21.29 -5.33
C PRO A 414 -16.32 19.93 -4.93
N VAL A 415 -16.07 18.86 -5.68
CA VAL A 415 -16.56 17.50 -5.38
C VAL A 415 -16.09 17.04 -4.00
N PHE A 416 -14.89 17.40 -3.58
CA PHE A 416 -14.33 17.02 -2.27
C PHE A 416 -14.97 17.71 -1.06
N LYS A 417 -15.92 18.64 -1.28
CA LYS A 417 -16.76 19.16 -0.19
C LYS A 417 -17.76 18.12 0.32
N ASP A 418 -18.04 17.09 -0.46
CA ASP A 418 -18.83 15.93 -0.07
C ASP A 418 -17.91 14.78 0.36
N ALA A 419 -18.08 14.30 1.59
CA ALA A 419 -17.26 13.23 2.16
C ALA A 419 -17.42 11.87 1.45
N ASN A 420 -18.48 11.67 0.67
CA ASN A 420 -18.65 10.47 -0.15
C ASN A 420 -17.49 10.30 -1.16
N TYR A 421 -16.84 11.40 -1.57
CA TYR A 421 -15.72 11.39 -2.51
C TYR A 421 -14.33 11.35 -1.84
N TRP A 422 -14.27 11.08 -0.53
CA TRP A 422 -12.99 10.88 0.17
C TRP A 422 -12.48 9.44 0.11
N VAL A 423 -13.21 8.57 -0.56
CA VAL A 423 -12.86 7.19 -0.89
C VAL A 423 -13.09 6.93 -2.38
N LEU A 424 -12.42 5.92 -2.92
CA LEU A 424 -12.63 5.51 -4.32
C LEU A 424 -13.92 4.69 -4.46
N PRO A 425 -14.54 4.71 -5.66
CA PRO A 425 -15.56 3.74 -6.00
C PRO A 425 -14.95 2.35 -6.20
N PHE A 426 -15.75 1.32 -5.94
CA PHE A 426 -15.41 -0.03 -6.36
C PHE A 426 -15.42 -0.15 -7.89
N PRO A 427 -14.51 -0.96 -8.47
CA PRO A 427 -14.54 -1.23 -9.90
C PRO A 427 -15.84 -1.86 -10.34
N ASN A 428 -16.33 -1.48 -11.53
CA ASN A 428 -17.57 -2.05 -12.08
C ASN A 428 -17.50 -3.57 -12.25
N ASN A 429 -16.34 -4.11 -12.64
CA ASN A 429 -16.14 -5.55 -12.77
C ASN A 429 -16.25 -6.27 -11.42
N ALA A 430 -15.84 -5.66 -10.32
CA ALA A 430 -16.00 -6.22 -8.98
C ALA A 430 -17.49 -6.24 -8.56
N ILE A 431 -18.21 -5.12 -8.79
CA ILE A 431 -19.66 -5.04 -8.52
C ILE A 431 -20.44 -6.06 -9.35
N LEU A 432 -20.09 -6.22 -10.65
CA LEU A 432 -20.75 -7.18 -11.54
C LEU A 432 -20.42 -8.64 -11.20
N ALA A 433 -19.26 -8.89 -10.59
CA ALA A 433 -18.85 -10.23 -10.18
C ALA A 433 -19.50 -10.70 -8.87
N ASP A 434 -19.91 -9.77 -8.01
CA ASP A 434 -20.48 -10.06 -6.70
C ASP A 434 -21.63 -9.08 -6.39
N GLU A 435 -22.87 -9.57 -6.43
CA GLU A 435 -24.10 -8.80 -6.15
C GLU A 435 -24.22 -8.31 -4.70
N ASP A 436 -23.45 -8.88 -3.77
CA ASP A 436 -23.39 -8.45 -2.37
C ASP A 436 -22.39 -7.30 -2.13
N LEU A 437 -21.59 -6.94 -3.14
CA LEU A 437 -20.68 -5.80 -3.08
C LEU A 437 -21.40 -4.52 -3.54
N GLU A 438 -21.90 -3.76 -2.60
CA GLU A 438 -22.54 -2.48 -2.87
C GLU A 438 -21.53 -1.37 -3.15
N GLN A 439 -21.79 -0.53 -4.16
CA GLN A 439 -20.97 0.64 -4.50
C GLN A 439 -20.90 1.62 -3.32
N ASN A 440 -19.82 2.39 -3.24
CA ASN A 440 -19.69 3.49 -2.30
C ASN A 440 -20.70 4.62 -2.62
N PRO A 441 -21.26 5.31 -1.62
CA PRO A 441 -22.17 6.43 -1.84
C PRO A 441 -21.53 7.52 -2.71
N GLY A 442 -22.29 8.09 -3.61
CA GLY A 442 -21.84 9.17 -4.52
C GLY A 442 -21.39 8.68 -5.91
N TYR A 443 -21.29 7.35 -6.12
CA TYR A 443 -20.83 6.75 -7.38
C TYR A 443 -21.89 5.90 -8.07
#